data_e8d712326b9553096e30f0da523a40be
#
_entry.id   e8d712326b9553096e30f0da523a40be
#
_cell.length_a   1.000
_cell.length_b   1.000
_cell.length_c   1.000
_cell.angle_alpha   90.00
_cell.angle_beta   90.00
_cell.angle_gamma   90.00
#
_symmetry.space_group_name_H-M   'P 1'
#
loop_
_entity.id
_entity.type
_entity.pdbx_description
1 polymer ?
#
loop_
_entity_poly.entity_id
_entity_poly.type
_entity_poly.pdbx_seq_one_letter_code
_entity_poly.pdbx_strand_id
1 'polypeptide(L)'
;MEIVAGVDEAGRGPLAGPVVAAAVILPEKHDISGLKDSKKLSKKKREELFAIILKKAISIGIGQIDEKIIDKINIREATFKAMRVALGKLNPKPDKALIDGEQLPNQIIPNIGIVGGDNIEDSIKAASIVAKVTRDKIMEEYSIIFPEYGFERHSGYGTKQHISSLEIHKSSPIHRKSFKPVKIRMPSFKWLIEQNKINWLGKKLAALYIKNLGMKILSLDIDCLPERINIYAMDKKIHVYIKVFTLHEINNLIIDESFLKYQSKVMV
;
A
#
# COMPACT_ATOMS: atom_id res chain seq x y z
N MET A 1 0.26 35.62 6.78
CA MET A 1 0.07 34.81 5.54
C MET A 1 -0.65 33.56 5.95
N GLU A 2 -1.79 33.26 5.32
CA GLU A 2 -2.59 32.06 5.62
C GLU A 2 -1.87 30.81 5.07
N ILE A 3 -1.68 29.80 5.91
CA ILE A 3 -1.06 28.52 5.54
C ILE A 3 -2.16 27.58 5.05
N VAL A 4 -2.17 27.28 3.75
CA VAL A 4 -3.17 26.42 3.11
C VAL A 4 -2.58 25.06 2.73
N ALA A 5 -3.25 23.98 3.09
CA ALA A 5 -2.91 22.63 2.66
C ALA A 5 -3.88 22.14 1.58
N GLY A 6 -3.36 21.55 0.51
CA GLY A 6 -4.17 20.75 -0.43
C GLY A 6 -4.17 19.28 0.00
N VAL A 7 -5.31 18.61 -0.14
CA VAL A 7 -5.49 17.20 0.26
C VAL A 7 -6.19 16.42 -0.84
N ASP A 8 -5.64 15.25 -1.17
CA ASP A 8 -6.23 14.33 -2.13
C ASP A 8 -5.91 12.88 -1.74
N GLU A 9 -6.60 11.91 -2.35
CA GLU A 9 -6.39 10.48 -2.10
C GLU A 9 -6.13 9.68 -3.39
N ALA A 10 -5.55 8.51 -3.20
CA ALA A 10 -5.42 7.48 -4.22
C ALA A 10 -5.89 6.13 -3.67
N GLY A 11 -6.62 5.38 -4.48
CA GLY A 11 -6.94 4.00 -4.15
C GLY A 11 -8.32 3.75 -3.56
N ARG A 12 -9.34 4.56 -3.87
CA ARG A 12 -10.74 4.27 -3.47
C ARG A 12 -11.33 3.08 -4.24
N GLY A 13 -11.15 3.06 -5.57
CA GLY A 13 -11.74 2.05 -6.46
C GLY A 13 -11.08 0.67 -6.53
N PRO A 14 -9.76 0.48 -6.24
CA PRO A 14 -9.10 -0.82 -6.32
C PRO A 14 -9.73 -1.89 -5.41
N LEU A 15 -9.61 -3.15 -5.84
CA LEU A 15 -10.07 -4.35 -5.13
C LEU A 15 -9.08 -4.83 -4.05
N ALA A 16 -7.83 -4.32 -4.08
CA ALA A 16 -6.75 -4.72 -3.18
C ALA A 16 -5.91 -3.53 -2.73
N GLY A 17 -5.27 -3.69 -1.58
CA GLY A 17 -4.34 -2.74 -1.00
C GLY A 17 -5.02 -1.53 -0.32
N PRO A 18 -4.20 -0.62 0.24
CA PRO A 18 -4.67 0.49 1.05
C PRO A 18 -5.33 1.60 0.23
N VAL A 19 -6.06 2.48 0.92
CA VAL A 19 -6.29 3.85 0.49
C VAL A 19 -5.19 4.73 1.09
N VAL A 20 -4.63 5.62 0.27
CA VAL A 20 -3.56 6.55 0.66
C VAL A 20 -4.04 7.97 0.40
N ALA A 21 -3.94 8.84 1.39
CA ALA A 21 -4.16 10.27 1.23
C ALA A 21 -2.85 11.03 1.46
N ALA A 22 -2.71 12.16 0.80
CA ALA A 22 -1.64 13.10 1.05
C ALA A 22 -2.21 14.49 1.36
N ALA A 23 -1.49 15.23 2.20
CA ALA A 23 -1.72 16.63 2.47
C ALA A 23 -0.42 17.38 2.17
N VAL A 24 -0.48 18.45 1.40
CA VAL A 24 0.70 19.19 0.94
C VAL A 24 0.51 20.70 1.16
N ILE A 25 1.51 21.33 1.81
CA ILE A 25 1.62 22.78 1.90
C ILE A 25 2.72 23.22 0.92
N LEU A 26 2.36 24.02 -0.07
CA LEU A 26 3.31 24.62 -1.00
C LEU A 26 3.67 26.05 -0.56
N PRO A 27 4.86 26.56 -0.90
CA PRO A 27 5.15 27.98 -0.81
C PRO A 27 4.17 28.79 -1.71
N GLU A 28 3.83 30.01 -1.30
CA GLU A 28 2.95 30.89 -2.08
C GLU A 28 3.49 31.12 -3.51
N LYS A 29 4.79 31.33 -3.62
CA LYS A 29 5.50 31.42 -4.91
C LYS A 29 6.33 30.17 -5.10
N HIS A 30 5.70 29.09 -5.56
CA HIS A 30 6.43 27.88 -5.97
C HIS A 30 6.70 27.89 -7.48
N ASP A 31 7.82 27.36 -7.88
CA ASP A 31 8.25 27.23 -9.28
C ASP A 31 8.11 25.76 -9.77
N ILE A 32 7.11 25.04 -9.27
CA ILE A 32 6.84 23.67 -9.70
C ILE A 32 5.99 23.71 -10.97
N SER A 33 6.65 23.68 -12.12
CA SER A 33 5.95 23.65 -13.42
C SER A 33 5.40 22.28 -13.75
N GLY A 34 4.26 22.24 -14.44
CA GLY A 34 3.65 21.02 -14.98
C GLY A 34 2.81 20.22 -13.96
N LEU A 35 2.45 20.82 -12.83
CA LEU A 35 1.44 20.26 -11.94
C LEU A 35 0.11 20.08 -12.67
N LYS A 36 -0.41 18.87 -12.70
CA LYS A 36 -1.69 18.47 -13.29
C LYS A 36 -2.29 17.35 -12.46
N ASP A 37 -3.56 17.06 -12.64
CA ASP A 37 -4.20 15.83 -12.15
C ASP A 37 -3.30 14.61 -12.44
N SER A 38 -3.01 13.85 -11.41
CA SER A 38 -2.06 12.72 -11.47
C SER A 38 -2.46 11.66 -12.51
N LYS A 39 -3.75 11.55 -12.84
CA LYS A 39 -4.29 10.62 -13.84
C LYS A 39 -3.96 11.05 -15.28
N LYS A 40 -3.70 12.34 -15.50
CA LYS A 40 -3.33 12.92 -16.81
C LYS A 40 -1.82 12.87 -17.08
N LEU A 41 -1.03 12.45 -16.11
CA LEU A 41 0.43 12.35 -16.20
C LEU A 41 0.88 10.91 -16.49
N SER A 42 1.95 10.75 -17.26
CA SER A 42 2.65 9.45 -17.37
C SER A 42 3.27 9.07 -16.02
N LYS A 43 3.54 7.77 -15.79
CA LYS A 43 4.20 7.30 -14.58
C LYS A 43 5.54 8.03 -14.35
N LYS A 44 6.39 8.12 -15.37
CA LYS A 44 7.69 8.80 -15.32
C LYS A 44 7.53 10.27 -14.89
N LYS A 45 6.57 10.99 -15.49
CA LYS A 45 6.35 12.42 -15.15
C LYS A 45 5.82 12.61 -13.72
N ARG A 46 4.97 11.69 -13.24
CA ARG A 46 4.53 11.71 -11.83
C ARG A 46 5.69 11.51 -10.86
N GLU A 47 6.59 10.57 -11.15
CA GLU A 47 7.77 10.30 -10.30
C GLU A 47 8.74 11.47 -10.29
N GLU A 48 8.97 12.11 -11.43
CA GLU A 48 9.77 13.35 -11.51
C GLU A 48 9.15 14.47 -10.67
N LEU A 49 7.85 14.73 -10.83
CA LEU A 49 7.15 15.75 -10.05
C LEU A 49 7.08 15.40 -8.55
N PHE A 50 6.89 14.13 -8.21
CA PHE A 50 6.95 13.67 -6.83
C PHE A 50 8.29 14.04 -6.17
N ALA A 51 9.43 13.80 -6.82
CA ALA A 51 10.73 14.18 -6.30
C ALA A 51 10.88 15.70 -6.13
N ILE A 52 10.34 16.49 -7.07
CA ILE A 52 10.33 17.95 -6.98
C ILE A 52 9.45 18.43 -5.83
N ILE A 53 8.24 17.88 -5.68
CA ILE A 53 7.32 18.22 -4.59
C ILE A 53 7.94 17.91 -3.23
N LEU A 54 8.56 16.73 -3.07
CA LEU A 54 9.26 16.39 -1.81
C LEU A 54 10.35 17.39 -1.43
N LYS A 55 11.01 17.99 -2.42
CA LYS A 55 12.10 18.96 -2.19
C LYS A 55 11.59 20.39 -1.93
N LYS A 56 10.46 20.76 -2.54
CA LYS A 56 9.99 22.17 -2.57
C LYS A 56 8.81 22.47 -1.65
N ALA A 57 8.03 21.46 -1.26
CA ALA A 57 6.91 21.65 -0.35
C ALA A 57 7.42 22.09 1.04
N ILE A 58 6.67 22.97 1.69
CA ILE A 58 6.90 23.37 3.08
C ILE A 58 6.66 22.19 4.01
N SER A 59 5.59 21.44 3.76
CA SER A 59 5.24 20.26 4.55
C SER A 59 4.44 19.25 3.73
N ILE A 60 4.67 17.98 4.01
CA ILE A 60 3.94 16.86 3.40
C ILE A 60 3.54 15.89 4.50
N GLY A 61 2.26 15.55 4.55
CA GLY A 61 1.75 14.48 5.39
C GLY A 61 1.14 13.38 4.52
N ILE A 62 1.38 12.12 4.89
CA ILE A 62 0.82 10.95 4.21
C ILE A 62 0.07 10.10 5.21
N GLY A 63 -1.20 9.79 4.91
CA GLY A 63 -2.05 8.89 5.65
C GLY A 63 -2.35 7.64 4.83
N GLN A 64 -2.25 6.48 5.46
CA GLN A 64 -2.53 5.19 4.86
C GLN A 64 -3.51 4.42 5.75
N ILE A 65 -4.54 3.83 5.14
CA ILE A 65 -5.49 2.96 5.81
C ILE A 65 -5.56 1.65 5.02
N ASP A 66 -5.33 0.54 5.71
CA ASP A 66 -5.28 -0.78 5.13
C ASP A 66 -6.66 -1.36 4.77
N GLU A 67 -6.63 -2.48 4.05
CA GLU A 67 -7.83 -3.19 3.61
C GLU A 67 -8.69 -3.70 4.77
N LYS A 68 -8.09 -4.06 5.90
CA LYS A 68 -8.84 -4.56 7.08
C LYS A 68 -9.71 -3.46 7.70
N ILE A 69 -9.16 -2.26 7.77
CA ILE A 69 -9.91 -1.09 8.26
C ILE A 69 -10.95 -0.67 7.22
N ILE A 70 -10.61 -0.69 5.92
CA ILE A 70 -11.59 -0.42 4.83
C ILE A 70 -12.78 -1.37 4.94
N ASP A 71 -12.56 -2.66 5.14
CA ASP A 71 -13.62 -3.66 5.28
C ASP A 71 -14.50 -3.42 6.52
N LYS A 72 -13.92 -2.84 7.59
CA LYS A 72 -14.62 -2.57 8.86
C LYS A 72 -15.48 -1.31 8.81
N ILE A 73 -14.98 -0.21 8.20
CA ILE A 73 -15.62 1.12 8.28
C ILE A 73 -16.11 1.65 6.94
N ASN A 74 -15.99 0.90 5.86
CA ASN A 74 -16.17 1.23 4.44
C ASN A 74 -15.11 2.18 3.86
N ILE A 75 -15.08 2.27 2.51
CA ILE A 75 -14.04 3.02 1.80
C ILE A 75 -14.15 4.54 1.99
N ARG A 76 -15.37 5.09 2.14
CA ARG A 76 -15.55 6.54 2.35
C ARG A 76 -14.96 6.97 3.69
N GLU A 77 -15.32 6.30 4.77
CA GLU A 77 -14.81 6.59 6.11
C GLU A 77 -13.30 6.31 6.24
N ALA A 78 -12.81 5.26 5.56
CA ALA A 78 -11.38 4.97 5.50
C ALA A 78 -10.61 6.07 4.75
N THR A 79 -11.18 6.65 3.69
CA THR A 79 -10.61 7.80 2.98
C THR A 79 -10.52 9.02 3.89
N PHE A 80 -11.60 9.37 4.57
CA PHE A 80 -11.60 10.47 5.53
C PHE A 80 -10.59 10.25 6.67
N LYS A 81 -10.48 9.03 7.15
CA LYS A 81 -9.46 8.69 8.16
C LYS A 81 -8.04 8.86 7.63
N ALA A 82 -7.77 8.45 6.38
CA ALA A 82 -6.47 8.66 5.74
C ALA A 82 -6.15 10.14 5.60
N MET A 83 -7.11 10.96 5.17
CA MET A 83 -6.96 12.42 5.05
C MET A 83 -6.67 13.09 6.40
N ARG A 84 -7.38 12.69 7.48
CA ARG A 84 -7.11 13.19 8.85
C ARG A 84 -5.70 12.85 9.31
N VAL A 85 -5.24 11.62 9.05
CA VAL A 85 -3.87 11.19 9.36
C VAL A 85 -2.85 12.01 8.58
N ALA A 86 -3.10 12.28 7.29
CA ALA A 86 -2.24 13.10 6.45
C ALA A 86 -2.14 14.53 6.99
N LEU A 87 -3.27 15.19 7.26
CA LEU A 87 -3.33 16.53 7.85
C LEU A 87 -2.65 16.59 9.23
N GLY A 88 -2.84 15.55 10.05
CA GLY A 88 -2.23 15.46 11.37
C GLY A 88 -0.70 15.43 11.37
N LYS A 89 -0.08 15.01 10.26
CA LYS A 89 1.37 14.94 10.10
C LYS A 89 2.02 16.23 9.59
N LEU A 90 1.24 17.21 9.18
CA LEU A 90 1.79 18.48 8.70
C LEU A 90 2.44 19.30 9.83
N ASN A 91 3.57 19.89 9.53
CA ASN A 91 4.28 20.86 10.37
C ASN A 91 4.96 21.92 9.48
N PRO A 92 4.53 23.21 9.51
CA PRO A 92 3.53 23.79 10.42
C PRO A 92 2.11 23.25 10.17
N LYS A 93 1.24 23.45 11.16
CA LYS A 93 -0.20 23.17 10.99
C LYS A 93 -0.81 24.20 10.04
N PRO A 94 -1.64 23.77 9.09
CA PRO A 94 -2.33 24.70 8.20
C PRO A 94 -3.48 25.41 8.91
N ASP A 95 -3.73 26.67 8.52
CA ASP A 95 -4.90 27.43 8.95
C ASP A 95 -6.17 26.94 8.26
N LYS A 96 -6.02 26.36 7.05
CA LYS A 96 -7.12 25.87 6.22
C LYS A 96 -6.66 24.70 5.34
N ALA A 97 -7.59 23.78 5.04
CA ALA A 97 -7.37 22.70 4.10
C ALA A 97 -8.34 22.76 2.91
N LEU A 98 -7.83 22.54 1.71
CA LEU A 98 -8.60 22.37 0.48
C LEU A 98 -8.62 20.87 0.15
N ILE A 99 -9.79 20.27 0.14
CA ILE A 99 -9.97 18.82 -0.02
C ILE A 99 -10.47 18.53 -1.44
N ASP A 100 -9.83 17.63 -2.18
CA ASP A 100 -10.43 17.18 -3.44
C ASP A 100 -11.76 16.46 -3.18
N GLY A 101 -12.81 16.90 -3.86
CA GLY A 101 -14.15 16.35 -3.75
C GLY A 101 -14.95 16.84 -2.54
N GLU A 102 -15.20 15.97 -1.57
CA GLU A 102 -16.11 16.22 -0.44
C GLU A 102 -15.39 16.84 0.76
N GLN A 103 -16.05 17.79 1.43
CA GLN A 103 -15.57 18.36 2.69
C GLN A 103 -15.32 17.26 3.74
N LEU A 104 -14.20 17.35 4.44
CA LEU A 104 -13.80 16.39 5.48
C LEU A 104 -14.57 16.67 6.78
N PRO A 105 -15.49 15.79 7.20
CA PRO A 105 -16.29 15.98 8.39
C PRO A 105 -15.46 15.79 9.65
N ASN A 106 -15.91 16.40 10.77
CA ASN A 106 -15.32 16.24 12.11
C ASN A 106 -13.80 16.48 12.12
N GLN A 107 -13.34 17.55 11.43
CA GLN A 107 -11.95 17.98 11.38
C GLN A 107 -11.78 19.33 12.09
N ILE A 108 -10.76 19.44 12.95
CA ILE A 108 -10.45 20.66 13.71
C ILE A 108 -9.96 21.76 12.75
N ILE A 109 -9.14 21.41 11.76
CA ILE A 109 -8.66 22.36 10.75
C ILE A 109 -9.83 22.73 9.86
N PRO A 110 -10.16 24.03 9.72
CA PRO A 110 -11.16 24.51 8.76
C PRO A 110 -10.88 23.96 7.37
N ASN A 111 -11.89 23.41 6.69
CA ASN A 111 -11.66 22.79 5.39
C ASN A 111 -12.84 23.02 4.44
N ILE A 112 -12.54 23.00 3.15
CA ILE A 112 -13.51 23.15 2.05
C ILE A 112 -13.29 22.01 1.07
N GLY A 113 -14.38 21.32 0.70
CA GLY A 113 -14.39 20.37 -0.42
C GLY A 113 -14.48 21.12 -1.75
N ILE A 114 -13.61 20.75 -2.69
CA ILE A 114 -13.56 21.34 -4.05
C ILE A 114 -13.71 20.20 -5.04
N VAL A 115 -14.84 20.14 -5.72
CA VAL A 115 -15.08 19.13 -6.75
C VAL A 115 -14.10 19.34 -7.92
N GLY A 116 -13.25 18.34 -8.18
CA GLY A 116 -12.20 18.40 -9.20
C GLY A 116 -11.08 19.38 -8.85
N GLY A 117 -10.81 19.55 -7.57
CA GLY A 117 -9.75 20.42 -7.05
C GLY A 117 -8.37 20.05 -7.59
N ASP A 118 -8.15 18.78 -7.90
CA ASP A 118 -6.96 18.24 -8.57
C ASP A 118 -6.70 18.80 -9.98
N ASN A 119 -7.66 19.52 -10.55
CA ASN A 119 -7.50 20.28 -11.80
C ASN A 119 -7.31 21.79 -11.59
N ILE A 120 -7.65 22.30 -10.44
CA ILE A 120 -7.73 23.74 -10.16
C ILE A 120 -6.59 24.19 -9.25
N GLU A 121 -6.45 23.58 -8.07
CA GLU A 121 -5.59 24.02 -6.99
C GLU A 121 -4.24 23.29 -6.99
N ASP A 122 -3.13 24.01 -7.08
CA ASP A 122 -1.80 23.42 -7.17
C ASP A 122 -1.41 22.59 -5.95
N SER A 123 -1.85 22.99 -4.76
CA SER A 123 -1.63 22.21 -3.53
C SER A 123 -2.38 20.86 -3.57
N ILE A 124 -3.59 20.82 -4.16
CA ILE A 124 -4.34 19.57 -4.36
C ILE A 124 -3.70 18.74 -5.47
N LYS A 125 -3.26 19.36 -6.60
CA LYS A 125 -2.51 18.62 -7.64
C LYS A 125 -1.25 17.98 -7.08
N ALA A 126 -0.51 18.68 -6.23
CA ALA A 126 0.66 18.13 -5.56
C ALA A 126 0.30 16.97 -4.63
N ALA A 127 -0.77 17.10 -3.84
CA ALA A 127 -1.28 16.03 -2.98
C ALA A 127 -1.70 14.79 -3.79
N SER A 128 -2.40 14.99 -4.91
CA SER A 128 -2.78 13.91 -5.85
C SER A 128 -1.57 13.12 -6.34
N ILE A 129 -0.52 13.81 -6.78
CA ILE A 129 0.73 13.17 -7.22
C ILE A 129 1.37 12.40 -6.07
N VAL A 130 1.47 13.01 -4.87
CA VAL A 130 2.08 12.35 -3.70
C VAL A 130 1.30 11.11 -3.28
N ALA A 131 -0.01 11.21 -3.18
CA ALA A 131 -0.87 10.08 -2.83
C ALA A 131 -0.75 8.95 -3.87
N LYS A 132 -0.80 9.28 -5.16
CA LYS A 132 -0.74 8.30 -6.25
C LYS A 132 0.60 7.59 -6.32
N VAL A 133 1.73 8.32 -6.29
CA VAL A 133 3.06 7.70 -6.37
C VAL A 133 3.33 6.85 -5.13
N THR A 134 2.95 7.33 -3.95
CA THR A 134 3.11 6.56 -2.71
C THR A 134 2.33 5.25 -2.78
N ARG A 135 1.07 5.31 -3.20
CA ARG A 135 0.25 4.11 -3.31
C ARG A 135 0.75 3.13 -4.37
N ASP A 136 1.16 3.62 -5.53
CA ASP A 136 1.69 2.76 -6.59
C ASP A 136 2.93 2.00 -6.13
N LYS A 137 3.85 2.63 -5.40
CA LYS A 137 5.02 1.97 -4.78
C LYS A 137 4.62 0.86 -3.81
N ILE A 138 3.60 1.09 -2.97
CA ILE A 138 3.08 0.05 -2.06
C ILE A 138 2.55 -1.14 -2.87
N MET A 139 1.85 -0.90 -3.97
CA MET A 139 1.31 -1.97 -4.80
C MET A 139 2.41 -2.72 -5.59
N GLU A 140 3.50 -2.04 -5.97
CA GLU A 140 4.69 -2.68 -6.52
C GLU A 140 5.37 -3.60 -5.50
N GLU A 141 5.49 -3.19 -4.24
CA GLU A 141 5.98 -4.05 -3.18
C GLU A 141 5.07 -5.25 -2.94
N TYR A 142 3.75 -5.07 -3.00
CA TYR A 142 2.81 -6.19 -2.92
C TYR A 142 2.88 -7.12 -4.12
N SER A 143 3.28 -6.65 -5.31
CA SER A 143 3.46 -7.52 -6.46
C SER A 143 4.59 -8.54 -6.28
N ILE A 144 5.62 -8.20 -5.50
CA ILE A 144 6.68 -9.14 -5.13
C ILE A 144 6.13 -10.27 -4.24
N ILE A 145 5.24 -9.91 -3.29
CA ILE A 145 4.63 -10.89 -2.39
C ILE A 145 3.55 -11.71 -3.11
N PHE A 146 2.80 -11.09 -4.01
CA PHE A 146 1.64 -11.68 -4.71
C PHE A 146 1.77 -11.54 -6.24
N PRO A 147 2.80 -12.13 -6.87
CA PRO A 147 3.04 -11.99 -8.31
C PRO A 147 1.87 -12.55 -9.15
N GLU A 148 1.07 -13.44 -8.57
CA GLU A 148 -0.07 -14.09 -9.24
C GLU A 148 -1.14 -13.11 -9.71
N TYR A 149 -1.21 -11.91 -9.11
CA TYR A 149 -2.27 -10.93 -9.41
C TYR A 149 -1.82 -9.81 -10.36
N GLY A 150 -0.52 -9.58 -10.55
CA GLY A 150 0.01 -8.55 -11.46
C GLY A 150 -0.23 -7.12 -10.98
N PHE A 151 -0.11 -6.88 -9.66
CA PHE A 151 -0.39 -5.57 -9.05
C PHE A 151 0.48 -4.44 -9.57
N GLU A 152 1.67 -4.72 -10.08
CA GLU A 152 2.58 -3.76 -10.70
C GLU A 152 2.00 -3.10 -11.96
N ARG A 153 1.03 -3.76 -12.62
CA ARG A 153 0.42 -3.27 -13.88
C ARG A 153 -0.82 -2.43 -13.65
N HIS A 154 -1.61 -2.76 -12.65
CA HIS A 154 -2.93 -2.17 -12.45
C HIS A 154 -3.18 -1.68 -11.02
N SER A 155 -2.17 -1.70 -10.15
CA SER A 155 -2.26 -1.19 -8.76
C SER A 155 -3.50 -1.65 -8.00
N GLY A 156 -3.96 -2.90 -8.26
CA GLY A 156 -5.12 -3.50 -7.61
C GLY A 156 -6.50 -3.12 -8.18
N TYR A 157 -6.59 -2.33 -9.25
CA TYR A 157 -7.87 -2.04 -9.92
C TYR A 157 -8.46 -3.31 -10.56
N GLY A 158 -9.80 -3.37 -10.64
CA GLY A 158 -10.55 -4.51 -11.16
C GLY A 158 -10.50 -4.65 -12.68
N THR A 159 -9.30 -4.68 -13.26
CA THR A 159 -9.09 -4.95 -14.68
C THR A 159 -9.49 -6.39 -15.03
N LYS A 160 -9.68 -6.69 -16.31
CA LYS A 160 -9.96 -8.06 -16.78
C LYS A 160 -8.90 -9.04 -16.28
N GLN A 161 -7.62 -8.65 -16.33
CA GLN A 161 -6.52 -9.47 -15.82
C GLN A 161 -6.66 -9.75 -14.32
N HIS A 162 -6.95 -8.72 -13.49
CA HIS A 162 -7.10 -8.89 -12.05
C HIS A 162 -8.30 -9.79 -11.69
N ILE A 163 -9.43 -9.61 -12.37
CA ILE A 163 -10.61 -10.47 -12.19
C ILE A 163 -10.29 -11.92 -12.57
N SER A 164 -9.58 -12.15 -13.68
CA SER A 164 -9.15 -13.48 -14.10
C SER A 164 -8.22 -14.12 -13.06
N SER A 165 -7.27 -13.37 -12.50
CA SER A 165 -6.41 -13.84 -11.41
C SER A 165 -7.22 -14.21 -10.15
N LEU A 166 -8.26 -13.44 -9.82
CA LEU A 166 -9.16 -13.74 -8.71
C LEU A 166 -10.01 -15.01 -8.94
N GLU A 167 -10.36 -15.34 -10.17
CA GLU A 167 -11.04 -16.61 -10.49
C GLU A 167 -10.13 -17.81 -10.20
N ILE A 168 -8.86 -17.71 -10.63
CA ILE A 168 -7.90 -18.81 -10.54
C ILE A 168 -7.35 -18.96 -9.12
N HIS A 169 -6.90 -17.85 -8.52
CA HIS A 169 -6.15 -17.88 -7.27
C HIS A 169 -6.99 -17.55 -6.04
N LYS A 170 -8.26 -17.16 -6.20
CA LYS A 170 -9.14 -16.59 -5.16
C LYS A 170 -8.56 -15.28 -4.60
N SER A 171 -9.13 -14.74 -3.52
CA SER A 171 -8.62 -13.51 -2.94
C SER A 171 -7.44 -13.78 -1.99
N SER A 172 -6.47 -12.89 -2.01
CA SER A 172 -5.34 -12.86 -1.07
C SER A 172 -5.66 -12.05 0.19
N PRO A 173 -4.80 -12.09 1.23
CA PRO A 173 -4.99 -11.32 2.46
C PRO A 173 -5.10 -9.79 2.28
N ILE A 174 -4.52 -9.22 1.21
CA ILE A 174 -4.57 -7.78 0.94
C ILE A 174 -5.77 -7.34 0.09
N HIS A 175 -6.67 -8.25 -0.29
CA HIS A 175 -7.89 -7.91 -0.99
C HIS A 175 -8.96 -7.40 -0.02
N ARG A 176 -9.77 -6.45 -0.50
CA ARG A 176 -10.87 -5.84 0.25
C ARG A 176 -12.10 -6.74 0.20
N LYS A 177 -12.31 -7.51 1.26
CA LYS A 177 -13.32 -8.57 1.35
C LYS A 177 -14.76 -8.04 1.25
N SER A 178 -14.99 -6.78 1.63
CA SER A 178 -16.30 -6.11 1.52
C SER A 178 -16.67 -5.75 0.09
N PHE A 179 -15.70 -5.69 -0.84
CA PHE A 179 -15.95 -5.36 -2.24
C PHE A 179 -16.54 -6.57 -2.98
N LYS A 180 -17.69 -6.38 -3.65
CA LYS A 180 -18.47 -7.46 -4.30
C LYS A 180 -17.62 -8.40 -5.16
N PRO A 181 -16.71 -7.92 -6.06
CA PRO A 181 -15.90 -8.83 -6.88
C PRO A 181 -14.96 -9.72 -6.06
N VAL A 182 -14.51 -9.27 -4.90
CA VAL A 182 -13.64 -10.02 -3.98
C VAL A 182 -14.45 -10.97 -3.13
N LYS A 183 -15.56 -10.48 -2.55
CA LYS A 183 -16.42 -11.24 -1.64
C LYS A 183 -16.87 -12.59 -2.21
N ILE A 184 -17.23 -12.62 -3.48
CA ILE A 184 -17.68 -13.86 -4.16
C ILE A 184 -16.53 -14.79 -4.57
N ARG A 185 -15.26 -14.37 -4.39
CA ARG A 185 -14.05 -15.12 -4.75
C ARG A 185 -13.13 -15.35 -3.55
N MET A 186 -13.68 -15.34 -2.35
CA MET A 186 -12.91 -15.68 -1.16
C MET A 186 -12.58 -17.18 -1.12
N PRO A 187 -11.34 -17.56 -0.74
CA PRO A 187 -11.02 -18.98 -0.57
C PRO A 187 -11.72 -19.53 0.67
N SER A 188 -12.26 -20.73 0.58
CA SER A 188 -12.63 -21.52 1.75
C SER A 188 -11.41 -22.31 2.26
N PHE A 189 -11.42 -22.72 3.52
CA PHE A 189 -10.36 -23.57 4.06
C PHE A 189 -10.25 -24.90 3.30
N LYS A 190 -11.40 -25.49 2.94
CA LYS A 190 -11.48 -26.70 2.10
C LYS A 190 -10.76 -26.49 0.77
N TRP A 191 -11.03 -25.38 0.07
CA TRP A 191 -10.36 -25.06 -1.20
C TRP A 191 -8.84 -24.92 -1.03
N LEU A 192 -8.35 -24.30 0.05
CA LEU A 192 -6.92 -24.16 0.32
C LEU A 192 -6.24 -25.53 0.48
N ILE A 193 -6.88 -26.49 1.13
CA ILE A 193 -6.39 -27.86 1.27
C ILE A 193 -6.37 -28.57 -0.08
N GLU A 194 -7.51 -28.59 -0.80
CA GLU A 194 -7.66 -29.27 -2.09
C GLU A 194 -6.70 -28.76 -3.17
N GLN A 195 -6.37 -27.46 -3.13
CA GLN A 195 -5.41 -26.82 -4.05
C GLN A 195 -3.98 -26.82 -3.53
N ASN A 196 -3.69 -27.46 -2.39
CA ASN A 196 -2.38 -27.47 -1.75
C ASN A 196 -1.80 -26.04 -1.52
N LYS A 197 -2.69 -25.10 -1.08
CA LYS A 197 -2.37 -23.68 -0.95
C LYS A 197 -2.06 -23.26 0.51
N ILE A 198 -2.05 -24.17 1.47
CA ILE A 198 -1.79 -23.84 2.88
C ILE A 198 -0.37 -23.26 3.05
N ASN A 199 0.66 -23.92 2.50
CA ASN A 199 2.03 -23.43 2.57
C ASN A 199 2.22 -22.13 1.78
N TRP A 200 1.55 -22.00 0.64
CA TRP A 200 1.51 -20.75 -0.12
C TRP A 200 0.96 -19.60 0.74
N LEU A 201 -0.17 -19.80 1.41
CA LEU A 201 -0.78 -18.79 2.28
C LEU A 201 0.12 -18.47 3.47
N GLY A 202 0.72 -19.47 4.11
CA GLY A 202 1.65 -19.30 5.22
C GLY A 202 2.84 -18.41 4.84
N LYS A 203 3.48 -18.67 3.69
CA LYS A 203 4.57 -17.82 3.18
C LYS A 203 4.14 -16.37 2.92
N LYS A 204 2.95 -16.17 2.31
CA LYS A 204 2.44 -14.82 2.03
C LYS A 204 2.14 -14.05 3.31
N LEU A 205 1.58 -14.72 4.33
CA LEU A 205 1.34 -14.11 5.64
C LEU A 205 2.64 -13.76 6.36
N ALA A 206 3.64 -14.64 6.32
CA ALA A 206 4.97 -14.36 6.87
C ALA A 206 5.64 -13.17 6.17
N ALA A 207 5.58 -13.09 4.83
CA ALA A 207 6.11 -11.97 4.06
C ALA A 207 5.41 -10.64 4.41
N LEU A 208 4.09 -10.65 4.57
CA LEU A 208 3.34 -9.46 5.03
C LEU A 208 3.73 -9.05 6.44
N TYR A 209 3.92 -10.02 7.36
CA TYR A 209 4.36 -9.75 8.71
C TYR A 209 5.73 -9.06 8.74
N ILE A 210 6.70 -9.63 8.01
CA ILE A 210 8.07 -9.10 7.89
C ILE A 210 8.06 -7.69 7.28
N LYS A 211 7.25 -7.48 6.23
CA LYS A 211 7.04 -6.14 5.65
C LYS A 211 6.50 -5.15 6.68
N ASN A 212 5.56 -5.56 7.53
CA ASN A 212 5.00 -4.72 8.59
C ASN A 212 6.01 -4.39 9.71
N LEU A 213 7.04 -5.21 9.89
CA LEU A 213 8.20 -4.90 10.74
C LEU A 213 9.17 -3.87 10.12
N GLY A 214 8.89 -3.40 8.91
CA GLY A 214 9.69 -2.40 8.20
C GLY A 214 10.78 -2.98 7.29
N MET A 215 10.86 -4.30 7.14
CA MET A 215 11.80 -4.93 6.20
C MET A 215 11.29 -4.85 4.77
N LYS A 216 12.20 -4.61 3.83
CA LYS A 216 11.90 -4.63 2.40
C LYS A 216 11.96 -6.05 1.87
N ILE A 217 10.86 -6.59 1.37
CA ILE A 217 10.85 -7.89 0.67
C ILE A 217 11.49 -7.70 -0.71
N LEU A 218 12.49 -8.52 -1.02
CA LEU A 218 13.22 -8.49 -2.29
C LEU A 218 12.73 -9.57 -3.26
N SER A 219 12.51 -10.78 -2.76
CA SER A 219 11.90 -11.87 -3.53
C SER A 219 11.35 -12.98 -2.62
N LEU A 220 10.55 -13.86 -3.21
CA LEU A 220 10.09 -15.09 -2.58
C LEU A 220 10.60 -16.30 -3.36
N ASP A 221 10.72 -17.44 -2.67
CA ASP A 221 11.07 -18.74 -3.24
C ASP A 221 12.38 -18.72 -4.07
N ILE A 222 13.49 -18.37 -3.41
CA ILE A 222 14.82 -18.40 -4.04
C ILE A 222 15.42 -19.79 -3.85
N ASP A 223 15.84 -20.39 -4.96
CA ASP A 223 16.62 -21.60 -4.97
C ASP A 223 18.10 -21.26 -4.71
N CYS A 224 18.49 -21.30 -3.44
CA CYS A 224 19.90 -21.19 -3.02
C CYS A 224 20.36 -22.58 -2.56
N LEU A 225 21.33 -23.14 -3.26
CA LEU A 225 21.92 -24.42 -2.82
C LEU A 225 22.64 -24.24 -1.47
N PRO A 226 22.49 -25.20 -0.50
CA PRO A 226 21.76 -26.47 -0.64
C PRO A 226 20.26 -26.39 -0.31
N GLU A 227 19.71 -25.24 0.11
CA GLU A 227 18.36 -25.13 0.63
C GLU A 227 17.53 -24.06 -0.10
N ARG A 228 16.22 -24.32 -0.16
CA ARG A 228 15.26 -23.33 -0.67
C ARG A 228 14.93 -22.30 0.39
N ILE A 229 15.13 -21.01 0.08
CA ILE A 229 14.77 -19.89 0.94
C ILE A 229 13.38 -19.38 0.52
N ASN A 230 12.46 -19.27 1.49
CA ASN A 230 11.09 -18.85 1.20
C ASN A 230 10.95 -17.35 1.05
N ILE A 231 11.69 -16.55 1.83
CA ILE A 231 11.63 -15.08 1.79
C ILE A 231 13.05 -14.52 1.85
N TYR A 232 13.37 -13.68 0.88
CA TYR A 232 14.56 -12.86 0.90
C TYR A 232 14.15 -11.41 1.13
N ALA A 233 14.65 -10.83 2.21
CA ALA A 233 14.32 -9.49 2.65
C ALA A 233 15.58 -8.69 2.99
N MET A 234 15.42 -7.38 3.16
CA MET A 234 16.46 -6.48 3.61
C MET A 234 15.95 -5.67 4.81
N ASP A 235 16.65 -5.77 5.94
CA ASP A 235 16.47 -4.90 7.10
C ASP A 235 17.56 -3.82 7.07
N LYS A 236 17.15 -2.59 6.74
CA LYS A 236 18.09 -1.46 6.46
C LYS A 236 19.11 -1.84 5.38
N LYS A 237 20.33 -2.26 5.76
CA LYS A 237 21.40 -2.71 4.87
C LYS A 237 21.77 -4.18 5.07
N ILE A 238 21.05 -4.90 5.93
CA ILE A 238 21.32 -6.31 6.25
C ILE A 238 20.42 -7.19 5.39
N HIS A 239 21.01 -8.14 4.68
CA HIS A 239 20.30 -9.16 3.93
C HIS A 239 19.81 -10.26 4.87
N VAL A 240 18.52 -10.56 4.81
CA VAL A 240 17.86 -11.53 5.69
C VAL A 240 17.23 -12.63 4.85
N TYR A 241 17.59 -13.87 5.14
CA TYR A 241 17.08 -15.08 4.47
C TYR A 241 16.20 -15.83 5.46
N ILE A 242 14.95 -16.07 5.10
CA ILE A 242 13.94 -16.62 6.01
C ILE A 242 13.33 -17.86 5.42
N LYS A 243 13.32 -18.93 6.22
CA LYS A 243 12.60 -20.17 5.91
C LYS A 243 11.31 -20.19 6.73
N VAL A 244 10.20 -20.48 6.07
CA VAL A 244 8.86 -20.50 6.68
C VAL A 244 8.39 -21.94 6.73
N PHE A 245 7.99 -22.39 7.90
CA PHE A 245 7.43 -23.72 8.12
C PHE A 245 5.99 -23.61 8.56
N THR A 246 5.10 -24.42 8.01
CA THR A 246 3.77 -24.63 8.55
C THR A 246 3.80 -25.70 9.63
N LEU A 247 2.83 -25.71 10.54
CA LEU A 247 2.72 -26.76 11.56
C LEU A 247 2.68 -28.17 10.96
N HIS A 248 2.09 -28.31 9.79
CA HIS A 248 2.05 -29.58 9.06
C HIS A 248 3.44 -30.04 8.61
N GLU A 249 4.30 -29.12 8.19
CA GLU A 249 5.69 -29.41 7.82
C GLU A 249 6.55 -29.71 9.04
N ILE A 250 6.35 -28.98 10.15
CA ILE A 250 7.08 -29.21 11.41
C ILE A 250 6.83 -30.61 11.96
N ASN A 251 5.60 -31.10 11.90
CA ASN A 251 5.26 -32.44 12.37
C ASN A 251 5.89 -33.56 11.53
N ASN A 252 6.34 -33.26 10.32
CA ASN A 252 7.02 -34.20 9.41
C ASN A 252 8.55 -33.98 9.34
N LEU A 253 9.06 -32.94 9.98
CA LEU A 253 10.50 -32.70 10.08
C LEU A 253 11.08 -33.51 11.25
N ILE A 254 11.97 -34.44 10.94
CA ILE A 254 12.99 -34.88 11.89
C ILE A 254 13.85 -33.63 12.10
N ILE A 255 13.78 -33.04 13.30
CA ILE A 255 14.60 -31.89 13.66
C ILE A 255 16.04 -32.32 13.65
N ASP A 256 16.76 -32.08 12.58
CA ASP A 256 18.19 -32.26 12.50
C ASP A 256 18.85 -31.22 13.43
N GLU A 257 19.69 -31.67 14.38
CA GLU A 257 20.41 -30.82 15.33
C GLU A 257 21.27 -29.73 14.63
N SER A 258 21.67 -29.95 13.38
CA SER A 258 22.36 -28.95 12.56
C SER A 258 21.53 -27.68 12.34
N PHE A 259 20.21 -27.79 12.34
CA PHE A 259 19.28 -26.67 12.19
C PHE A 259 19.26 -25.75 13.41
N LEU A 260 19.51 -26.27 14.62
CA LEU A 260 19.54 -25.49 15.86
C LEU A 260 20.75 -24.55 15.95
N LYS A 261 21.83 -24.82 15.24
CA LYS A 261 23.02 -23.94 15.19
C LYS A 261 22.84 -22.65 14.43
N TYR A 262 21.84 -22.55 13.54
CA TYR A 262 21.49 -21.33 12.78
C TYR A 262 20.35 -20.51 13.41
N GLN A 263 19.80 -20.95 14.55
CA GLN A 263 18.70 -20.28 15.25
C GLN A 263 19.09 -19.06 16.09
N SER A 264 20.18 -18.41 15.83
CA SER A 264 20.40 -17.10 16.45
C SER A 264 19.60 -16.03 15.68
N LYS A 265 18.37 -15.79 16.12
CA LYS A 265 17.47 -14.68 15.78
C LYS A 265 16.44 -14.93 14.68
N VAL A 266 15.35 -15.40 15.04
CA VAL A 266 13.95 -15.03 14.79
C VAL A 266 13.08 -16.28 14.91
N MET A 267 12.58 -16.57 16.09
CA MET A 267 11.31 -17.28 16.21
C MET A 267 10.20 -16.25 16.22
N VAL A 268 9.28 -16.35 15.29
CA VAL A 268 7.99 -15.68 15.29
C VAL A 268 6.91 -16.73 15.41
#